data_2570a2fc0ea03ad38dcf17fca6c9df6e
#
_entry.id   2570a2fc0ea03ad38dcf17fca6c9df6e
#
_cell.length_a   1.000
_cell.length_b   1.000
_cell.length_c   1.000
_cell.angle_alpha   90.00
_cell.angle_beta   90.00
_cell.angle_gamma   90.00
#
_symmetry.space_group_name_H-M   'P 1'
#
loop_
_entity.id
_entity.type
_entity.pdbx_description
1 polymer ?
#
loop_
_entity_poly.entity_id
_entity_poly.type
_entity_poly.pdbx_seq_one_letter_code
_entity_poly.pdbx_strand_id
1 'polypeptide(L)'
;TLIEAWASLKSFRPKGEDQSRDKDPGDPGNRWVDFHGEKRSNDTHESKSDPESLLARKGPGKEAKLCYGAHALMENRNGLLVDLKVTQATGTAERDAAEEMIKRQRQKGVKVKSLGADKNYDTRGFVDFLRGRKIAPHVAANTKRKGGSAIDGRTTRHESYSISQRIRKKIEKIFAGMKTVAG
;
A
#
# COMPACT_ATOMS: atom_id res chain seq x y z
N THR A 1 -0.25 4.56 1.22
CA THR A 1 -1.22 5.25 0.36
C THR A 1 -1.04 4.86 -1.11
N LEU A 2 -2.07 5.05 -1.95
CA LEU A 2 -1.94 4.88 -3.39
C LEU A 2 -1.52 6.20 -4.04
N ILE A 3 -0.57 6.13 -4.96
CA ILE A 3 -0.16 7.22 -5.86
C ILE A 3 -0.64 6.81 -7.26
N GLU A 4 -1.36 7.69 -7.92
CA GLU A 4 -1.87 7.47 -9.28
C GLU A 4 -0.70 7.43 -10.26
N ALA A 5 -0.67 6.43 -11.12
CA ALA A 5 0.31 6.34 -12.19
C ALA A 5 -0.05 7.34 -13.29
N TRP A 6 0.94 7.82 -14.01
CA TRP A 6 0.69 8.72 -15.16
C TRP A 6 0.28 7.93 -16.41
N ALA A 7 -0.57 6.92 -16.22
CA ALA A 7 -1.05 6.04 -17.24
C ALA A 7 -2.58 6.06 -17.30
N SER A 8 -3.12 6.23 -18.49
CA SER A 8 -4.57 6.19 -18.70
C SER A 8 -5.09 4.77 -18.60
N LEU A 9 -6.30 4.59 -18.05
CA LEU A 9 -7.01 3.30 -18.10
C LEU A 9 -7.25 2.79 -19.54
N LYS A 10 -7.19 3.67 -20.54
CA LYS A 10 -7.23 3.30 -21.96
C LYS A 10 -6.04 2.46 -22.39
N SER A 11 -4.90 2.59 -21.69
CA SER A 11 -3.70 1.78 -21.91
C SER A 11 -3.77 0.40 -21.27
N PHE A 12 -4.77 0.13 -20.41
CA PHE A 12 -4.91 -1.14 -19.71
C PHE A 12 -5.57 -2.18 -20.61
N ARG A 13 -4.74 -2.99 -21.28
CA ARG A 13 -5.09 -3.92 -22.35
C ARG A 13 -4.68 -5.36 -22.00
N PRO A 14 -5.23 -6.37 -22.67
CA PRO A 14 -4.82 -7.77 -22.49
C PRO A 14 -3.31 -7.93 -22.64
N LYS A 15 -2.74 -8.80 -21.81
CA LYS A 15 -1.34 -9.18 -21.90
C LYS A 15 -1.09 -9.96 -23.20
N GLY A 16 0.05 -9.68 -23.86
CA GLY A 16 0.42 -10.38 -25.11
C GLY A 16 -0.24 -9.86 -26.38
N GLU A 17 -1.10 -8.84 -26.31
CA GLU A 17 -1.58 -8.16 -27.53
C GLU A 17 -0.48 -7.27 -28.13
N ASP A 18 -0.19 -7.53 -29.40
CA ASP A 18 0.78 -6.75 -30.18
C ASP A 18 0.19 -5.41 -30.58
N GLN A 19 0.98 -4.33 -30.47
CA GLN A 19 0.60 -2.96 -30.85
C GLN A 19 0.26 -2.81 -32.35
N SER A 20 0.62 -3.82 -33.16
CA SER A 20 0.38 -3.80 -34.60
C SER A 20 -1.10 -3.91 -35.00
N ARG A 21 -1.97 -4.36 -34.09
CA ARG A 21 -3.43 -4.49 -34.34
C ARG A 21 -4.25 -3.22 -34.12
N ASP A 22 -3.63 -2.14 -33.65
CA ASP A 22 -4.30 -0.83 -33.43
C ASP A 22 -4.56 -0.04 -34.72
N LYS A 23 -4.19 -0.57 -35.89
CA LYS A 23 -4.41 0.06 -37.18
C LYS A 23 -5.43 -0.69 -38.03
N ASP A 24 -6.65 -0.86 -37.51
CA ASP A 24 -7.78 -1.18 -38.36
C ASP A 24 -8.35 0.15 -38.86
N PRO A 25 -8.18 0.48 -40.16
CA PRO A 25 -8.65 1.75 -40.72
C PRO A 25 -10.17 1.91 -40.74
N GLY A 26 -10.91 0.92 -40.27
CA GLY A 26 -12.39 0.90 -40.27
C GLY A 26 -13.03 1.01 -38.88
N ASP A 27 -12.28 1.17 -37.79
CA ASP A 27 -12.85 1.27 -36.45
C ASP A 27 -13.12 2.73 -36.04
N PRO A 28 -14.40 3.18 -36.05
CA PRO A 28 -14.78 4.55 -35.69
C PRO A 28 -14.74 4.80 -34.17
N GLY A 29 -14.36 3.85 -33.35
CA GLY A 29 -14.40 3.95 -31.90
C GLY A 29 -13.24 3.26 -31.22
N ASN A 30 -12.91 3.73 -30.02
CA ASN A 30 -11.93 3.06 -29.17
C ASN A 30 -12.54 1.74 -28.64
N ARG A 31 -12.28 0.64 -29.33
CA ARG A 31 -12.73 -0.74 -29.02
C ARG A 31 -12.49 -1.14 -27.54
N TRP A 32 -11.61 -0.42 -26.87
CA TRP A 32 -11.19 -0.67 -25.48
C TRP A 32 -11.92 0.20 -24.46
N VAL A 33 -12.81 1.09 -24.88
CA VAL A 33 -13.60 1.94 -23.96
C VAL A 33 -14.87 1.23 -23.50
N ASP A 34 -15.34 0.23 -24.27
CA ASP A 34 -16.52 -0.53 -23.88
C ASP A 34 -16.14 -1.65 -22.90
N PHE A 35 -16.36 -1.35 -21.62
CA PHE A 35 -16.10 -2.27 -20.50
C PHE A 35 -17.25 -3.24 -20.24
N HIS A 36 -18.25 -3.34 -21.13
CA HIS A 36 -19.43 -4.17 -20.94
C HIS A 36 -19.08 -5.66 -20.93
N GLY A 37 -19.18 -6.27 -19.74
CA GLY A 37 -19.09 -7.71 -19.55
C GLY A 37 -17.69 -8.28 -19.31
N GLU A 38 -16.59 -7.54 -19.53
CA GLU A 38 -15.23 -8.07 -19.38
C GLU A 38 -14.65 -7.75 -18.01
N LYS A 39 -14.34 -8.80 -17.21
CA LYS A 39 -13.67 -8.65 -15.93
C LYS A 39 -12.16 -8.43 -16.14
N ARG A 40 -11.73 -7.19 -16.13
CA ARG A 40 -10.31 -6.83 -16.22
C ARG A 40 -9.61 -6.96 -14.88
N SER A 41 -8.47 -7.61 -14.87
CA SER A 41 -7.64 -7.81 -13.68
C SER A 41 -6.16 -7.68 -14.03
N ASN A 42 -5.32 -7.45 -13.02
CA ASN A 42 -3.86 -7.43 -13.20
C ASN A 42 -3.29 -8.77 -13.67
N ASP A 43 -4.04 -9.87 -13.56
CA ASP A 43 -3.61 -11.18 -14.04
C ASP A 43 -3.74 -11.27 -15.56
N THR A 44 -4.79 -10.68 -16.12
CA THR A 44 -5.14 -10.76 -17.53
C THR A 44 -4.76 -9.53 -18.35
N HIS A 45 -4.60 -8.38 -17.70
CA HIS A 45 -4.34 -7.08 -18.35
C HIS A 45 -3.13 -6.38 -17.73
N GLU A 46 -2.52 -5.51 -18.52
CA GLU A 46 -1.43 -4.62 -18.11
C GLU A 46 -1.56 -3.26 -18.78
N SER A 47 -0.97 -2.22 -18.20
CA SER A 47 -0.86 -0.93 -18.88
C SER A 47 0.25 -1.00 -19.93
N LYS A 48 -0.06 -0.63 -21.16
CA LYS A 48 0.94 -0.57 -22.24
C LYS A 48 1.84 0.66 -22.14
N SER A 49 1.39 1.73 -21.50
CA SER A 49 2.19 2.94 -21.29
C SER A 49 3.02 2.90 -20.00
N ASP A 50 2.60 2.10 -19.01
CA ASP A 50 3.30 1.94 -17.73
C ASP A 50 3.05 0.51 -17.18
N PRO A 51 3.79 -0.51 -17.68
CA PRO A 51 3.55 -1.92 -17.35
C PRO A 51 3.76 -2.26 -15.87
N GLU A 52 4.48 -1.46 -15.12
CA GLU A 52 4.71 -1.66 -13.69
C GLU A 52 3.55 -1.17 -12.83
N SER A 53 2.71 -0.27 -13.36
CA SER A 53 1.53 0.19 -12.63
C SER A 53 0.45 -0.89 -12.56
N LEU A 54 -0.21 -1.01 -11.41
CA LEU A 54 -1.26 -1.99 -11.20
C LEU A 54 -2.62 -1.32 -11.02
N LEU A 55 -3.65 -1.96 -11.55
CA LEU A 55 -5.03 -1.58 -11.30
C LEU A 55 -5.38 -1.84 -9.84
N ALA A 56 -5.61 -0.80 -9.07
CA ALA A 56 -5.98 -0.91 -7.67
C ALA A 56 -7.05 0.12 -7.30
N ARG A 57 -7.76 -0.15 -6.20
CA ARG A 57 -8.77 0.75 -5.65
C ARG A 57 -8.53 1.00 -4.17
N LYS A 58 -8.82 2.20 -3.73
CA LYS A 58 -8.60 2.62 -2.33
C LYS A 58 -9.54 1.91 -1.34
N GLY A 59 -10.62 1.33 -1.79
CA GLY A 59 -11.59 0.61 -0.99
C GLY A 59 -12.82 0.18 -1.77
N PRO A 60 -13.74 -0.57 -1.15
CA PRO A 60 -15.00 -0.98 -1.77
C PRO A 60 -15.78 0.23 -2.30
N GLY A 61 -16.36 0.11 -3.49
CA GLY A 61 -17.14 1.17 -4.13
C GLY A 61 -16.33 2.36 -4.68
N LYS A 62 -14.99 2.35 -4.55
CA LYS A 62 -14.13 3.38 -5.15
C LYS A 62 -13.69 2.94 -6.54
N GLU A 63 -13.49 3.94 -7.41
CA GLU A 63 -12.94 3.74 -8.74
C GLU A 63 -11.59 3.01 -8.67
N ALA A 64 -11.35 2.10 -9.61
CA ALA A 64 -10.05 1.47 -9.79
C ALA A 64 -9.19 2.35 -10.70
N LYS A 65 -7.94 2.55 -10.32
CA LYS A 65 -6.96 3.35 -11.06
C LYS A 65 -5.66 2.59 -11.19
N LEU A 66 -4.92 2.88 -12.24
CA LEU A 66 -3.52 2.45 -12.35
C LEU A 66 -2.70 3.24 -11.35
N CYS A 67 -2.00 2.55 -10.45
CA CYS A 67 -1.32 3.20 -9.36
C CYS A 67 -0.18 2.37 -8.77
N TYR A 68 0.61 3.05 -7.96
CA TYR A 68 1.66 2.50 -7.11
C TYR A 68 1.27 2.62 -5.63
N GLY A 69 1.88 1.80 -4.79
CA GLY A 69 1.81 1.92 -3.34
C GLY A 69 2.94 2.80 -2.82
N ALA A 70 2.61 3.90 -2.13
CA ALA A 70 3.60 4.68 -1.39
C ALA A 70 3.51 4.34 0.10
N HIS A 71 4.65 3.99 0.68
CA HIS A 71 4.81 3.57 2.06
C HIS A 71 5.78 4.51 2.76
N ALA A 72 5.36 5.07 3.88
CA ALA A 72 6.16 6.01 4.66
C ALA A 72 6.38 5.48 6.07
N LEU A 73 7.59 5.59 6.56
CA LEU A 73 7.94 5.35 7.95
C LEU A 73 8.24 6.69 8.62
N MET A 74 7.52 7.00 9.68
CA MET A 74 7.61 8.27 10.39
C MET A 74 8.14 8.05 11.81
N GLU A 75 9.06 8.89 12.25
CA GLU A 75 9.44 9.00 13.65
C GLU A 75 8.29 9.67 14.44
N ASN A 76 7.93 9.08 15.57
CA ASN A 76 6.69 9.37 16.26
C ASN A 76 6.71 10.65 17.10
N ARG A 77 7.89 11.06 17.60
CA ARG A 77 8.04 12.20 18.52
C ARG A 77 7.86 13.53 17.79
N ASN A 78 8.61 13.71 16.71
CA ASN A 78 8.67 14.97 15.96
C ASN A 78 7.83 14.93 14.68
N GLY A 79 7.38 13.72 14.27
CA GLY A 79 6.61 13.54 13.03
C GLY A 79 7.47 13.59 11.76
N LEU A 80 8.76 13.28 11.86
CA LEU A 80 9.69 13.32 10.73
C LEU A 80 9.58 12.05 9.88
N LEU A 81 9.57 12.22 8.57
CA LEU A 81 9.70 11.12 7.63
C LEU A 81 11.15 10.57 7.71
N VAL A 82 11.29 9.30 8.10
CA VAL A 82 12.60 8.65 8.24
C VAL A 82 12.90 7.66 7.13
N ASP A 83 11.86 7.18 6.44
CA ASP A 83 12.01 6.30 5.28
C ASP A 83 10.77 6.35 4.39
N LEU A 84 11.00 6.15 3.09
CA LEU A 84 9.97 6.12 2.08
C LEU A 84 10.27 4.98 1.10
N LYS A 85 9.23 4.28 0.67
CA LYS A 85 9.32 3.27 -0.38
C LYS A 85 8.10 3.35 -1.29
N VAL A 86 8.34 3.24 -2.59
CA VAL A 86 7.31 3.04 -3.60
C VAL A 86 7.38 1.61 -4.08
N THR A 87 6.23 0.96 -4.27
CA THR A 87 6.10 -0.41 -4.75
C THR A 87 4.94 -0.53 -5.72
N GLN A 88 4.85 -1.63 -6.41
CA GLN A 88 3.60 -2.00 -7.07
C GLN A 88 2.47 -2.12 -6.04
N ALA A 89 1.24 -1.75 -6.42
CA ALA A 89 0.08 -1.74 -5.54
C ALA A 89 -0.52 -3.14 -5.33
N THR A 90 0.26 -4.06 -4.76
CA THR A 90 -0.18 -5.42 -4.42
C THR A 90 -0.87 -5.47 -3.06
N GLY A 91 -1.61 -6.56 -2.77
CA GLY A 91 -2.32 -6.73 -1.49
C GLY A 91 -1.41 -6.92 -0.26
N THR A 92 -0.12 -7.29 -0.44
CA THR A 92 0.86 -7.49 0.64
C THR A 92 1.88 -6.36 0.73
N ALA A 93 2.03 -5.55 -0.31
CA ALA A 93 3.07 -4.54 -0.46
C ALA A 93 3.28 -3.62 0.76
N GLU A 94 2.21 -3.26 1.46
CA GLU A 94 2.30 -2.40 2.65
C GLU A 94 3.12 -3.05 3.78
N ARG A 95 2.89 -4.34 4.05
CA ARG A 95 3.59 -5.08 5.09
C ARG A 95 5.03 -5.37 4.70
N ASP A 96 5.23 -5.80 3.46
CA ASP A 96 6.55 -6.12 2.91
C ASP A 96 7.45 -4.87 2.91
N ALA A 97 6.92 -3.73 2.47
CA ALA A 97 7.62 -2.45 2.52
C ALA A 97 7.95 -2.01 3.96
N ALA A 98 7.01 -2.18 4.90
CA ALA A 98 7.24 -1.83 6.30
C ALA A 98 8.35 -2.70 6.91
N GLU A 99 8.37 -4.01 6.64
CA GLU A 99 9.43 -4.91 7.10
C GLU A 99 10.80 -4.49 6.58
N GLU A 100 10.86 -4.15 5.29
CA GLU A 100 12.10 -3.74 4.64
C GLU A 100 12.60 -2.39 5.18
N MET A 101 11.72 -1.39 5.31
CA MET A 101 12.08 -0.11 5.90
C MET A 101 12.60 -0.27 7.34
N ILE A 102 11.97 -1.14 8.16
CA ILE A 102 12.43 -1.43 9.52
C ILE A 102 13.82 -2.09 9.49
N LYS A 103 14.06 -3.05 8.58
CA LYS A 103 15.39 -3.68 8.42
C LYS A 103 16.44 -2.63 8.08
N ARG A 104 16.15 -1.72 7.13
CA ARG A 104 17.05 -0.61 6.74
C ARG A 104 17.37 0.31 7.92
N GLN A 105 16.36 0.70 8.72
CA GLN A 105 16.61 1.57 9.88
C GLN A 105 17.49 0.88 10.92
N ARG A 106 17.30 -0.39 11.16
CA ARG A 106 18.15 -1.16 12.08
C ARG A 106 19.59 -1.29 11.58
N GLN A 107 19.79 -1.49 10.29
CA GLN A 107 21.13 -1.50 9.66
C GLN A 107 21.85 -0.15 9.84
N LYS A 108 21.11 0.96 9.86
CA LYS A 108 21.62 2.30 10.18
C LYS A 108 21.86 2.52 11.69
N GLY A 109 21.71 1.50 12.53
CA GLY A 109 21.90 1.59 13.99
C GLY A 109 20.70 2.16 14.75
N VAL A 110 19.57 2.43 14.10
CA VAL A 110 18.38 2.97 14.77
C VAL A 110 17.72 1.90 15.64
N LYS A 111 17.56 2.17 16.94
CA LYS A 111 16.88 1.30 17.89
C LYS A 111 15.36 1.53 17.83
N VAL A 112 14.67 0.80 16.96
CA VAL A 112 13.21 0.82 16.90
C VAL A 112 12.64 0.08 18.10
N LYS A 113 11.94 0.76 19.00
CA LYS A 113 11.33 0.18 20.22
C LYS A 113 9.90 -0.29 19.99
N SER A 114 9.11 0.46 19.22
CA SER A 114 7.72 0.13 18.91
C SER A 114 7.35 0.60 17.51
N LEU A 115 6.36 -0.03 16.90
CA LEU A 115 5.81 0.37 15.60
C LEU A 115 4.29 0.54 15.70
N GLY A 116 3.80 1.76 15.46
CA GLY A 116 2.39 2.06 15.30
C GLY A 116 1.93 1.84 13.85
N ALA A 117 0.91 1.02 13.65
CA ALA A 117 0.34 0.76 12.32
C ALA A 117 -1.18 0.57 12.40
N ASP A 118 -1.85 0.59 11.25
CA ASP A 118 -3.28 0.38 11.16
C ASP A 118 -3.66 -1.12 11.24
N LYS A 119 -4.97 -1.41 11.21
CA LYS A 119 -5.50 -2.76 11.33
C LYS A 119 -5.13 -3.69 10.16
N ASN A 120 -4.70 -3.17 9.00
CA ASN A 120 -4.29 -4.00 7.86
C ASN A 120 -2.96 -4.71 8.12
N TYR A 121 -2.16 -4.16 9.04
CA TYR A 121 -0.92 -4.76 9.52
C TYR A 121 -1.13 -5.82 10.62
N ASP A 122 -2.36 -6.00 11.12
CA ASP A 122 -2.66 -7.02 12.15
C ASP A 122 -2.72 -8.41 11.51
N THR A 123 -1.57 -8.95 11.20
CA THR A 123 -1.36 -10.32 10.72
C THR A 123 -0.36 -11.03 11.60
N ARG A 124 -0.52 -12.33 11.79
CA ARG A 124 0.43 -13.12 12.61
C ARG A 124 1.86 -12.93 12.12
N GLY A 125 2.11 -13.08 10.82
CA GLY A 125 3.46 -12.94 10.26
C GLY A 125 4.10 -11.59 10.57
N PHE A 126 3.38 -10.48 10.39
CA PHE A 126 3.93 -9.14 10.68
C PHE A 126 4.13 -8.90 12.18
N VAL A 127 3.20 -9.34 13.02
CA VAL A 127 3.33 -9.22 14.48
C VAL A 127 4.51 -10.04 15.01
N ASP A 128 4.68 -11.27 14.50
CA ASP A 128 5.81 -12.14 14.86
C ASP A 128 7.14 -11.60 14.35
N PHE A 129 7.16 -11.01 13.15
CA PHE A 129 8.33 -10.29 12.62
C PHE A 129 8.80 -9.17 13.58
N LEU A 130 7.86 -8.37 14.09
CA LEU A 130 8.17 -7.30 15.06
C LEU A 130 8.65 -7.86 16.40
N ARG A 131 7.92 -8.82 16.96
CA ARG A 131 8.25 -9.45 18.26
C ARG A 131 9.60 -10.14 18.23
N GLY A 132 9.91 -10.88 17.17
CA GLY A 132 11.21 -11.53 16.99
C GLY A 132 12.38 -10.55 16.93
N ARG A 133 12.10 -9.27 16.63
CA ARG A 133 13.08 -8.17 16.63
C ARG A 133 13.05 -7.31 17.90
N LYS A 134 12.30 -7.73 18.93
CA LYS A 134 12.08 -6.98 20.18
C LYS A 134 11.45 -5.60 19.94
N ILE A 135 10.57 -5.49 18.92
CA ILE A 135 9.79 -4.30 18.61
C ILE A 135 8.37 -4.52 19.11
N ALA A 136 7.87 -3.62 19.96
CA ALA A 136 6.48 -3.70 20.43
C ALA A 136 5.50 -3.40 19.27
N PRO A 137 4.60 -4.36 18.91
CA PRO A 137 3.70 -4.19 17.78
C PRO A 137 2.47 -3.36 18.17
N HIS A 138 2.58 -2.04 18.14
CA HIS A 138 1.46 -1.14 18.42
C HIS A 138 0.53 -1.04 17.19
N VAL A 139 0.18 -2.19 16.62
CA VAL A 139 -0.75 -2.31 15.49
C VAL A 139 -2.19 -2.25 16.00
N ALA A 140 -3.08 -1.58 15.29
CA ALA A 140 -4.49 -1.53 15.65
C ALA A 140 -5.12 -2.93 15.48
N ALA A 141 -5.74 -3.44 16.55
CA ALA A 141 -6.34 -4.78 16.56
C ALA A 141 -7.50 -4.90 15.56
N ASN A 142 -7.47 -5.94 14.72
CA ASN A 142 -8.55 -6.28 13.80
C ASN A 142 -9.42 -7.40 14.35
N THR A 143 -10.30 -7.05 15.27
CA THR A 143 -11.19 -8.00 15.95
C THR A 143 -12.26 -8.63 15.03
N LYS A 144 -12.50 -8.01 13.86
CA LYS A 144 -13.49 -8.52 12.87
C LYS A 144 -12.88 -9.54 11.90
N ARG A 145 -11.58 -9.81 11.97
CA ARG A 145 -10.93 -10.79 11.11
C ARG A 145 -11.35 -12.21 11.51
N LYS A 146 -11.62 -13.07 10.52
CA LYS A 146 -11.78 -14.52 10.76
C LYS A 146 -10.48 -15.06 11.40
N GLY A 147 -10.59 -15.66 12.59
CA GLY A 147 -9.45 -16.09 13.40
C GLY A 147 -8.89 -15.05 14.39
N GLY A 148 -9.55 -13.90 14.51
CA GLY A 148 -9.24 -12.87 15.52
C GLY A 148 -8.00 -12.02 15.17
N SER A 149 -7.62 -11.17 16.13
CA SER A 149 -6.43 -10.32 16.07
C SER A 149 -5.18 -11.07 16.51
N ALA A 150 -4.04 -10.78 15.91
CA ALA A 150 -2.72 -11.22 16.39
C ALA A 150 -2.20 -10.33 17.55
N ILE A 151 -2.85 -9.19 17.79
CA ILE A 151 -2.57 -8.29 18.90
C ILE A 151 -3.37 -8.74 20.12
N ASP A 152 -2.67 -8.92 21.23
CA ASP A 152 -3.20 -9.45 22.49
C ASP A 152 -2.84 -8.56 23.70
N GLY A 153 -3.22 -9.01 24.91
CA GLY A 153 -2.97 -8.29 26.16
C GLY A 153 -1.50 -7.99 26.46
N ARG A 154 -0.55 -8.72 25.86
CA ARG A 154 0.90 -8.40 25.97
C ARG A 154 1.22 -7.03 25.37
N THR A 155 0.39 -6.54 24.46
CA THR A 155 0.55 -5.24 23.82
C THR A 155 -0.46 -4.23 24.36
N THR A 156 -1.75 -4.58 24.40
CA THR A 156 -2.85 -3.63 24.64
C THR A 156 -2.93 -3.12 26.08
N ARG A 157 -2.40 -3.87 27.06
CA ARG A 157 -2.38 -3.48 28.48
C ARG A 157 -1.43 -2.31 28.79
N HIS A 158 -0.50 -2.00 27.87
CA HIS A 158 0.48 -0.93 28.06
C HIS A 158 -0.08 0.41 27.62
N GLU A 159 0.07 1.44 28.43
CA GLU A 159 -0.34 2.81 28.09
C GLU A 159 0.29 3.31 26.80
N SER A 160 1.52 2.95 26.52
CA SER A 160 2.25 3.27 25.29
C SER A 160 1.52 2.81 24.02
N TYR A 161 0.72 1.73 24.11
CA TYR A 161 -0.12 1.30 23.01
C TYR A 161 -1.20 2.33 22.65
N SER A 162 -1.95 2.81 23.67
CA SER A 162 -3.00 3.80 23.48
C SER A 162 -2.46 5.13 22.94
N ILE A 163 -1.29 5.56 23.42
CA ILE A 163 -0.56 6.73 22.93
C ILE A 163 -0.20 6.54 21.45
N SER A 164 0.40 5.39 21.10
CA SER A 164 0.76 5.09 19.72
C SER A 164 -0.44 5.07 18.77
N GLN A 165 -1.61 4.57 19.22
CA GLN A 165 -2.82 4.57 18.40
C GLN A 165 -3.32 5.98 18.07
N ARG A 166 -3.10 6.96 18.94
CA ARG A 166 -3.43 8.36 18.68
C ARG A 166 -2.41 9.02 17.74
N ILE A 167 -1.11 8.81 18.03
CA ILE A 167 -0.03 9.53 17.32
C ILE A 167 0.16 8.98 15.89
N ARG A 168 -0.03 7.67 15.65
CA ARG A 168 0.15 7.08 14.32
C ARG A 168 -0.63 7.79 13.20
N LYS A 169 -1.74 8.45 13.55
CA LYS A 169 -2.54 9.23 12.60
C LYS A 169 -1.79 10.42 12.00
N LYS A 170 -0.71 10.88 12.63
CA LYS A 170 0.13 11.97 12.10
C LYS A 170 0.75 11.63 10.75
N ILE A 171 0.91 10.34 10.40
CA ILE A 171 1.40 9.90 9.09
C ILE A 171 0.54 10.40 7.94
N GLU A 172 -0.75 10.66 8.18
CA GLU A 172 -1.66 11.19 7.16
C GLU A 172 -1.23 12.58 6.68
N LYS A 173 -0.59 13.39 7.55
CA LYS A 173 -0.06 14.70 7.18
C LYS A 173 1.09 14.59 6.18
N ILE A 174 1.95 13.57 6.33
CA ILE A 174 3.05 13.30 5.40
C ILE A 174 2.47 12.94 4.02
N PHE A 175 1.49 12.03 3.98
CA PHE A 175 0.84 11.67 2.73
C PHE A 175 0.04 12.81 2.09
N ALA A 176 -0.57 13.69 2.90
CA ALA A 176 -1.21 14.89 2.40
C ALA A 176 -0.18 15.83 1.75
N GLY A 177 0.94 16.11 2.44
CA GLY A 177 2.03 16.92 1.90
C GLY A 177 2.61 16.37 0.60
N MET A 178 2.84 15.05 0.53
CA MET A 178 3.32 14.41 -0.70
C MET A 178 2.39 14.62 -1.89
N LYS A 179 1.07 14.63 -1.67
CA LYS A 179 0.08 14.79 -2.74
C LYS A 179 -0.17 16.24 -3.16
N THR A 180 0.12 17.21 -2.29
CA THR A 180 -0.18 18.62 -2.56
C THR A 180 1.05 19.43 -2.96
N VAL A 181 2.25 19.01 -2.53
CA VAL A 181 3.49 19.76 -2.75
C VAL A 181 4.37 19.10 -3.79
N ALA A 182 4.30 17.78 -3.94
CA ALA A 182 5.12 16.99 -4.85
C ALA A 182 4.33 16.37 -6.02
N GLY A 183 3.04 16.62 -6.11
CA GLY A 183 2.15 16.10 -7.16
C GLY A 183 1.54 17.20 -8.01
#